data_940879bcf47c4e80d12708f167a72e0d
#
_entry.id   940879bcf47c4e80d12708f167a72e0d
#
_cell.length_a   1.000
_cell.length_b   1.000
_cell.length_c   1.000
_cell.angle_alpha   90.00
_cell.angle_beta   90.00
_cell.angle_gamma   90.00
#
_symmetry.space_group_name_H-M   'P 1'
#
loop_
_entity.id
_entity.type
_entity.pdbx_description
1 polymer ?
#
loop_
_entity_poly.entity_id
_entity_poly.type
_entity_poly.pdbx_seq_one_letter_code
_entity_poly.pdbx_strand_id
1 'polypeptide(L)'
;MNQNKKMGESMYQRLNVVQIEKQKQLDEKLLKHDFSCKERYTQAYASAKRMAENYASVENALVVLSNMMLDVCYICYGRLGRAMGLGETNEEVDSIWEKKVLDHVHPDDVTEKITRELQFHSFIMQQPINQRPNYYMQHLVRIETSQGNYLTLRHRIFYLDYDDSGNLLLTLCLYNVIKENAGPTGIICSMDDTLVKESNIIMHGLLTGRECEILE
;
A
#
# COMPACT_ATOMS: atom_id res chain seq x y z
N MET A 1 33.42 20.23 -5.68
CA MET A 1 32.76 19.11 -4.97
C MET A 1 31.53 19.47 -4.11
N ASN A 2 31.17 20.75 -3.95
CA ASN A 2 30.11 21.19 -3.00
C ASN A 2 28.72 21.46 -3.61
N GLN A 3 28.58 21.62 -4.94
CA GLN A 3 27.28 21.94 -5.54
C GLN A 3 26.35 20.71 -5.71
N ASN A 4 26.92 19.56 -6.06
CA ASN A 4 26.14 18.34 -6.23
C ASN A 4 25.57 17.78 -4.89
N LYS A 5 26.27 18.03 -3.77
CA LYS A 5 25.79 17.62 -2.44
C LYS A 5 24.60 18.48 -1.98
N LYS A 6 24.63 19.79 -2.21
CA LYS A 6 23.52 20.71 -1.91
C LYS A 6 22.27 20.48 -2.79
N MET A 7 22.44 20.09 -4.06
CA MET A 7 21.33 19.72 -4.94
C MET A 7 20.65 18.42 -4.50
N GLY A 8 21.43 17.42 -4.08
CA GLY A 8 20.89 16.17 -3.54
C GLY A 8 20.07 16.40 -2.27
N GLU A 9 20.58 17.13 -1.28
CA GLU A 9 19.87 17.45 -0.03
C GLU A 9 18.56 18.24 -0.29
N SER A 10 18.55 19.18 -1.24
CA SER A 10 17.35 19.95 -1.62
C SER A 10 16.30 19.06 -2.32
N MET A 11 16.73 18.09 -3.12
CA MET A 11 15.85 17.16 -3.81
C MET A 11 15.22 16.15 -2.82
N TYR A 12 16.01 15.59 -1.89
CA TYR A 12 15.51 14.72 -0.81
C TYR A 12 14.53 15.45 0.11
N GLN A 13 14.76 16.72 0.45
CA GLN A 13 13.83 17.52 1.24
C GLN A 13 12.50 17.75 0.52
N ARG A 14 12.51 17.97 -0.80
CA ARG A 14 11.29 18.15 -1.61
C ARG A 14 10.48 16.85 -1.74
N LEU A 15 11.16 15.71 -1.95
CA LEU A 15 10.51 14.40 -2.00
C LEU A 15 9.81 14.08 -0.67
N ASN A 16 10.44 14.38 0.47
CA ASN A 16 9.82 14.22 1.79
C ASN A 16 8.56 15.06 1.97
N VAL A 17 8.54 16.30 1.47
CA VAL A 17 7.35 17.17 1.55
C VAL A 17 6.20 16.62 0.73
N VAL A 18 6.45 16.18 -0.51
CA VAL A 18 5.44 15.59 -1.40
C VAL A 18 4.91 14.27 -0.80
N GLN A 19 5.78 13.45 -0.26
CA GLN A 19 5.40 12.21 0.43
C GLN A 19 4.46 12.47 1.62
N ILE A 20 4.83 13.41 2.50
CA ILE A 20 4.02 13.79 3.67
C ILE A 20 2.64 14.29 3.25
N GLU A 21 2.58 15.12 2.20
CA GLU A 21 1.32 15.65 1.69
C GLU A 21 0.41 14.55 1.13
N LYS A 22 0.96 13.63 0.33
CA LYS A 22 0.20 12.50 -0.21
C LYS A 22 -0.25 11.51 0.87
N GLN A 23 0.58 11.24 1.86
CA GLN A 23 0.21 10.43 3.01
C GLN A 23 -0.94 11.08 3.78
N LYS A 24 -0.86 12.39 4.05
CA LYS A 24 -1.94 13.14 4.70
C LYS A 24 -3.25 13.10 3.90
N GLN A 25 -3.19 13.24 2.58
CA GLN A 25 -4.37 13.11 1.71
C GLN A 25 -4.99 11.71 1.82
N LEU A 26 -4.18 10.67 1.93
CA LEU A 26 -4.67 9.30 2.09
C LEU A 26 -5.27 9.08 3.49
N ASP A 27 -4.65 9.60 4.55
CA ASP A 27 -5.20 9.59 5.92
C ASP A 27 -6.57 10.25 5.97
N GLU A 28 -6.73 11.41 5.32
CA GLU A 28 -7.99 12.12 5.25
C GLU A 28 -9.10 11.30 4.57
N LYS A 29 -8.75 10.49 3.60
CA LYS A 29 -9.68 9.61 2.88
C LYS A 29 -9.98 8.30 3.60
N LEU A 30 -9.06 7.81 4.42
CA LEU A 30 -9.16 6.49 5.05
C LEU A 30 -9.65 6.57 6.50
N LEU A 31 -9.21 7.57 7.28
CA LEU A 31 -9.42 7.61 8.73
C LEU A 31 -10.49 8.62 9.19
N LYS A 32 -10.80 9.64 8.39
CA LYS A 32 -11.76 10.69 8.79
C LYS A 32 -13.23 10.28 8.51
N HIS A 33 -13.62 9.12 9.03
CA HIS A 33 -14.99 8.62 8.96
C HIS A 33 -15.53 8.33 10.36
N ASP A 34 -16.83 8.52 10.53
CA ASP A 34 -17.53 8.13 11.76
C ASP A 34 -17.90 6.64 11.67
N PHE A 35 -16.92 5.79 11.97
CA PHE A 35 -17.11 4.36 12.01
C PHE A 35 -17.92 3.97 13.25
N SER A 36 -19.15 3.55 13.09
CA SER A 36 -19.89 2.90 14.17
C SER A 36 -19.30 1.51 14.45
N CYS A 37 -18.77 1.31 15.66
CA CYS A 37 -18.27 -0.01 16.06
C CYS A 37 -19.42 -1.02 16.14
N LYS A 38 -19.39 -2.03 15.29
CA LYS A 38 -20.36 -3.13 15.28
C LYS A 38 -19.65 -4.45 15.50
N GLU A 39 -20.32 -5.38 16.19
CA GLU A 39 -19.80 -6.74 16.41
C GLU A 39 -19.39 -7.43 15.09
N ARG A 40 -20.14 -7.20 14.01
CA ARG A 40 -19.82 -7.67 12.65
C ARG A 40 -18.41 -7.26 12.22
N TYR A 41 -17.99 -6.03 12.47
CA TYR A 41 -16.67 -5.53 12.05
C TYR A 41 -15.54 -6.17 12.87
N THR A 42 -15.77 -6.42 14.15
CA THR A 42 -14.83 -7.16 15.01
C THR A 42 -14.64 -8.60 14.51
N GLN A 43 -15.73 -9.28 14.13
CA GLN A 43 -15.68 -10.63 13.57
C GLN A 43 -15.00 -10.66 12.19
N ALA A 44 -15.28 -9.67 11.33
CA ALA A 44 -14.63 -9.52 10.04
C ALA A 44 -13.12 -9.34 10.19
N TYR A 45 -12.68 -8.49 11.12
CA TYR A 45 -11.25 -8.28 11.40
C TYR A 45 -10.57 -9.55 11.92
N ALA A 46 -11.19 -10.27 12.87
CA ALA A 46 -10.66 -11.53 13.36
C ALA A 46 -10.53 -12.60 12.25
N SER A 47 -11.49 -12.64 11.33
CA SER A 47 -11.44 -13.53 10.16
C SER A 47 -10.35 -13.12 9.16
N ALA A 48 -10.18 -11.83 8.92
CA ALA A 48 -9.14 -11.29 8.06
C ALA A 48 -7.74 -11.54 8.64
N LYS A 49 -7.55 -11.48 9.97
CA LYS A 49 -6.27 -11.85 10.61
C LYS A 49 -5.89 -13.30 10.30
N ARG A 50 -6.82 -14.24 10.47
CA ARG A 50 -6.56 -15.66 10.12
C ARG A 50 -6.24 -15.86 8.65
N MET A 51 -6.92 -15.12 7.77
CA MET A 51 -6.62 -15.13 6.34
C MET A 51 -5.21 -14.60 6.08
N ALA A 52 -4.81 -13.48 6.68
CA ALA A 52 -3.47 -12.90 6.55
C ALA A 52 -2.37 -13.89 6.98
N GLU A 53 -2.55 -14.56 8.12
CA GLU A 53 -1.64 -15.60 8.64
C GLU A 53 -1.50 -16.77 7.64
N ASN A 54 -2.63 -17.24 7.09
CA ASN A 54 -2.63 -18.32 6.11
C ASN A 54 -1.90 -17.92 4.83
N TYR A 55 -2.15 -16.72 4.29
CA TYR A 55 -1.44 -16.22 3.12
C TYR A 55 0.06 -16.08 3.39
N ALA A 56 0.44 -15.51 4.53
CA ALA A 56 1.85 -15.37 4.89
C ALA A 56 2.57 -16.72 4.95
N SER A 57 1.88 -17.77 5.42
CA SER A 57 2.42 -19.12 5.53
C SER A 57 2.50 -19.84 4.17
N VAL A 58 1.41 -19.83 3.39
CA VAL A 58 1.25 -20.65 2.16
C VAL A 58 1.99 -20.00 0.99
N GLU A 59 1.82 -18.72 0.79
CA GLU A 59 2.40 -17.95 -0.33
C GLU A 59 3.84 -17.49 -0.07
N ASN A 60 4.38 -17.74 1.13
CA ASN A 60 5.66 -17.17 1.56
C ASN A 60 5.69 -15.65 1.39
N ALA A 61 4.64 -14.99 1.83
CA ALA A 61 4.46 -13.56 1.70
C ALA A 61 4.75 -12.83 3.01
N LEU A 62 5.18 -11.57 2.91
CA LEU A 62 4.96 -10.57 3.95
C LEU A 62 3.55 -10.02 3.73
N VAL A 63 2.72 -10.03 4.77
CA VAL A 63 1.32 -9.60 4.69
C VAL A 63 1.04 -8.53 5.71
N VAL A 64 0.38 -7.45 5.29
CA VAL A 64 -0.09 -6.38 6.16
C VAL A 64 -1.60 -6.27 6.02
N LEU A 65 -2.31 -6.37 7.14
CA LEU A 65 -3.75 -6.16 7.23
C LEU A 65 -4.02 -4.88 8.02
N SER A 66 -4.51 -3.84 7.36
CA SER A 66 -4.85 -2.57 8.00
C SER A 66 -6.34 -2.50 8.31
N ASN A 67 -6.68 -1.98 9.50
CA ASN A 67 -8.03 -1.73 9.97
C ASN A 67 -8.22 -0.22 10.17
N MET A 68 -9.01 0.41 9.29
CA MET A 68 -9.20 1.86 9.25
C MET A 68 -10.02 2.36 10.45
N MET A 69 -10.97 1.55 10.95
CA MET A 69 -11.81 1.92 12.10
C MET A 69 -11.00 2.01 13.40
N LEU A 70 -10.00 1.15 13.57
CA LEU A 70 -9.19 1.08 14.79
C LEU A 70 -7.85 1.83 14.66
N ASP A 71 -7.50 2.30 13.46
CA ASP A 71 -6.19 2.85 13.11
C ASP A 71 -5.04 1.93 13.55
N VAL A 72 -5.13 0.66 13.16
CA VAL A 72 -4.09 -0.36 13.45
C VAL A 72 -3.75 -1.15 12.20
N CYS A 73 -2.54 -1.72 12.15
CA CYS A 73 -2.25 -2.77 11.20
C CYS A 73 -1.67 -4.03 11.89
N TYR A 74 -2.02 -5.18 11.35
CA TYR A 74 -1.51 -6.48 11.74
C TYR A 74 -0.52 -6.97 10.69
N ILE A 75 0.74 -7.18 11.09
CA ILE A 75 1.84 -7.57 10.22
C ILE A 75 2.15 -9.05 10.41
N CYS A 76 2.03 -9.81 9.32
CA CYS A 76 2.43 -11.21 9.26
C CYS A 76 3.70 -11.31 8.42
N TYR A 77 4.84 -11.49 9.07
CA TYR A 77 6.14 -11.49 8.39
C TYR A 77 6.36 -12.69 7.48
N GLY A 78 5.73 -13.82 7.76
CA GLY A 78 5.94 -15.05 7.03
C GLY A 78 7.41 -15.50 7.06
N ARG A 79 7.81 -16.37 6.16
CA ARG A 79 9.22 -16.73 5.98
C ARG A 79 10.00 -15.61 5.26
N LEU A 80 9.32 -14.91 4.34
CA LEU A 80 9.92 -13.83 3.56
C LEU A 80 10.36 -12.67 4.47
N GLY A 81 9.43 -12.12 5.27
CA GLY A 81 9.74 -10.97 6.13
C GLY A 81 10.81 -11.29 7.18
N ARG A 82 10.79 -12.52 7.75
CA ARG A 82 11.85 -13.00 8.65
C ARG A 82 13.20 -13.09 7.93
N ALA A 83 13.23 -13.69 6.74
CA ALA A 83 14.47 -13.79 5.96
C ALA A 83 15.05 -12.43 5.56
N MET A 84 14.20 -11.42 5.43
CA MET A 84 14.59 -10.03 5.17
C MET A 84 15.02 -9.29 6.45
N GLY A 85 14.76 -9.85 7.64
CA GLY A 85 15.07 -9.24 8.93
C GLY A 85 14.10 -8.15 9.36
N LEU A 86 12.88 -8.13 8.82
CA LEU A 86 11.85 -7.13 9.14
C LEU A 86 11.17 -7.40 10.48
N GLY A 87 11.09 -8.67 10.90
CA GLY A 87 10.50 -9.10 12.17
C GLY A 87 10.43 -10.61 12.29
N GLU A 88 10.37 -11.11 13.53
CA GLU A 88 10.38 -12.55 13.83
C GLU A 88 8.96 -13.11 14.06
N THR A 89 8.12 -12.36 14.77
CA THR A 89 6.77 -12.76 15.15
C THR A 89 5.75 -11.76 14.60
N ASN A 90 4.57 -12.28 14.24
CA ASN A 90 3.47 -11.41 13.83
C ASN A 90 3.15 -10.42 14.96
N GLU A 91 2.80 -9.18 14.57
CA GLU A 91 2.50 -8.11 15.52
C GLU A 91 1.38 -7.20 15.02
N GLU A 92 0.72 -6.54 15.96
CA GLU A 92 -0.21 -5.44 15.69
C GLU A 92 0.45 -4.13 16.11
N VAL A 93 0.36 -3.10 15.28
CA VAL A 93 0.91 -1.76 15.54
C VAL A 93 -0.19 -0.72 15.49
N ASP A 94 -0.07 0.32 16.33
CA ASP A 94 -1.06 1.40 16.51
C ASP A 94 -0.96 2.44 15.37
N SER A 95 -1.18 2.00 14.15
CA SER A 95 -1.30 2.82 12.94
C SER A 95 -1.70 1.94 11.77
N ILE A 96 -2.48 2.44 10.81
CA ILE A 96 -2.69 1.76 9.53
C ILE A 96 -1.42 1.71 8.67
N TRP A 97 -0.42 2.54 8.99
CA TRP A 97 0.86 2.59 8.30
C TRP A 97 1.82 1.58 8.92
N GLU A 98 2.22 0.62 8.13
CA GLU A 98 3.23 -0.38 8.46
C GLU A 98 4.65 0.23 8.50
N LYS A 99 4.89 1.14 9.46
CA LYS A 99 6.14 1.92 9.51
C LYS A 99 7.39 1.05 9.43
N LYS A 100 7.40 -0.11 10.10
CA LYS A 100 8.53 -1.05 10.04
C LYS A 100 8.82 -1.57 8.64
N VAL A 101 7.80 -1.73 7.79
CA VAL A 101 7.98 -2.11 6.39
C VAL A 101 8.33 -0.90 5.54
N LEU A 102 7.63 0.24 5.76
CA LEU A 102 7.86 1.48 5.01
C LEU A 102 9.27 2.03 5.17
N ASP A 103 9.85 1.94 6.38
CA ASP A 103 11.21 2.41 6.65
C ASP A 103 12.28 1.63 5.85
N HIS A 104 11.95 0.42 5.35
CA HIS A 104 12.82 -0.39 4.50
C HIS A 104 12.52 -0.24 3.00
N VAL A 105 11.44 0.45 2.63
CA VAL A 105 11.14 0.72 1.23
C VAL A 105 12.18 1.68 0.66
N HIS A 106 12.68 1.38 -0.56
CA HIS A 106 13.62 2.27 -1.23
C HIS A 106 13.04 3.70 -1.31
N PRO A 107 13.79 4.76 -0.96
CA PRO A 107 13.28 6.12 -0.90
C PRO A 107 12.55 6.59 -2.16
N ASP A 108 13.05 6.23 -3.35
CA ASP A 108 12.41 6.61 -4.62
C ASP A 108 11.04 5.92 -4.82
N ASP A 109 10.83 4.74 -4.20
CA ASP A 109 9.61 3.95 -4.37
C ASP A 109 8.50 4.37 -3.40
N VAL A 110 8.83 5.04 -2.29
CA VAL A 110 7.84 5.42 -1.25
C VAL A 110 6.78 6.36 -1.81
N THR A 111 7.20 7.41 -2.51
CA THR A 111 6.26 8.40 -3.10
C THR A 111 5.38 7.74 -4.16
N GLU A 112 5.95 6.87 -4.98
CA GLU A 112 5.21 6.12 -5.99
C GLU A 112 4.18 5.19 -5.34
N LYS A 113 4.59 4.41 -4.31
CA LYS A 113 3.70 3.54 -3.55
C LYS A 113 2.46 4.30 -3.05
N ILE A 114 2.65 5.39 -2.30
CA ILE A 114 1.55 6.19 -1.75
C ILE A 114 0.68 6.79 -2.86
N THR A 115 1.28 7.25 -3.95
CA THR A 115 0.54 7.80 -5.10
C THR A 115 -0.37 6.76 -5.72
N ARG A 116 0.12 5.53 -5.91
CA ARG A 116 -0.67 4.43 -6.46
C ARG A 116 -1.80 3.99 -5.55
N GLU A 117 -1.58 4.00 -4.24
CA GLU A 117 -2.64 3.74 -3.26
C GLU A 117 -3.75 4.79 -3.30
N LEU A 118 -3.41 6.08 -3.42
CA LEU A 118 -4.38 7.15 -3.65
C LEU A 118 -5.18 6.95 -4.95
N GLN A 119 -4.51 6.56 -6.03
CA GLN A 119 -5.13 6.29 -7.32
C GLN A 119 -6.10 5.11 -7.23
N PHE A 120 -5.67 4.04 -6.59
CA PHE A 120 -6.51 2.86 -6.39
C PHE A 120 -7.73 3.18 -5.54
N HIS A 121 -7.54 3.89 -4.42
CA HIS A 121 -8.65 4.34 -3.60
C HIS A 121 -9.66 5.18 -4.40
N SER A 122 -9.17 6.16 -5.16
CA SER A 122 -10.02 7.02 -5.98
C SER A 122 -10.78 6.24 -7.05
N PHE A 123 -10.15 5.23 -7.66
CA PHE A 123 -10.80 4.35 -8.64
C PHE A 123 -11.89 3.49 -7.98
N ILE A 124 -11.56 2.83 -6.86
CA ILE A 124 -12.48 1.91 -6.18
C ILE A 124 -13.71 2.64 -5.65
N MET A 125 -13.54 3.85 -5.12
CA MET A 125 -14.67 4.62 -4.58
C MET A 125 -15.68 5.08 -5.66
N GLN A 126 -15.28 5.07 -6.93
CA GLN A 126 -16.18 5.31 -8.06
C GLN A 126 -16.94 4.05 -8.49
N GLN A 127 -16.55 2.87 -8.01
CA GLN A 127 -17.23 1.62 -8.35
C GLN A 127 -18.43 1.38 -7.42
N PRO A 128 -19.52 0.75 -7.92
CA PRO A 128 -20.58 0.23 -7.07
C PRO A 128 -20.01 -0.68 -5.98
N ILE A 129 -20.52 -0.58 -4.75
CA ILE A 129 -19.96 -1.27 -3.57
C ILE A 129 -19.84 -2.78 -3.77
N ASN A 130 -20.81 -3.40 -4.46
CA ASN A 130 -20.81 -4.83 -4.76
C ASN A 130 -19.80 -5.24 -5.86
N GLN A 131 -19.22 -4.29 -6.57
CA GLN A 131 -18.19 -4.55 -7.59
C GLN A 131 -16.77 -4.29 -7.07
N ARG A 132 -16.61 -3.52 -6.00
CA ARG A 132 -15.29 -3.15 -5.45
C ARG A 132 -14.38 -4.34 -5.15
N PRO A 133 -14.88 -5.47 -4.59
CA PRO A 133 -14.06 -6.66 -4.35
C PRO A 133 -13.52 -7.34 -5.61
N ASN A 134 -14.01 -6.96 -6.80
CA ASN A 134 -13.53 -7.54 -8.06
C ASN A 134 -12.22 -6.91 -8.56
N TYR A 135 -11.66 -5.95 -7.83
CA TYR A 135 -10.46 -5.24 -8.26
C TYR A 135 -9.36 -5.31 -7.21
N TYR A 136 -8.13 -5.31 -7.66
CA TYR A 136 -6.95 -5.13 -6.85
C TYR A 136 -5.93 -4.26 -7.59
N MET A 137 -4.98 -3.68 -6.89
CA MET A 137 -3.85 -2.99 -7.48
C MET A 137 -2.57 -3.80 -7.26
N GLN A 138 -1.67 -3.79 -8.24
CA GLN A 138 -0.32 -4.32 -8.05
C GLN A 138 0.73 -3.36 -8.59
N HIS A 139 1.87 -3.32 -7.92
CA HIS A 139 3.08 -2.65 -8.39
C HIS A 139 4.33 -3.32 -7.82
N LEU A 140 5.50 -2.91 -8.31
CA LEU A 140 6.78 -3.36 -7.78
C LEU A 140 7.27 -2.37 -6.75
N VAL A 141 7.93 -2.87 -5.70
CA VAL A 141 8.54 -2.07 -4.65
C VAL A 141 9.85 -2.73 -4.23
N ARG A 142 10.90 -1.91 -4.06
CA ARG A 142 12.19 -2.36 -3.54
C ARG A 142 12.20 -2.23 -2.03
N ILE A 143 12.49 -3.32 -1.32
CA ILE A 143 12.58 -3.34 0.14
C ILE A 143 13.99 -3.78 0.54
N GLU A 144 14.61 -3.02 1.46
CA GLU A 144 15.93 -3.30 1.99
C GLU A 144 15.89 -4.52 2.92
N THR A 145 16.86 -5.40 2.75
CA THR A 145 17.06 -6.56 3.61
C THR A 145 18.01 -6.21 4.77
N SER A 146 18.06 -7.04 5.79
CA SER A 146 19.04 -6.91 6.91
C SER A 146 20.51 -6.90 6.46
N GLN A 147 20.80 -7.30 5.23
CA GLN A 147 22.15 -7.27 4.65
C GLN A 147 22.45 -5.96 3.90
N GLY A 148 21.51 -5.00 3.87
CA GLY A 148 21.64 -3.73 3.16
C GLY A 148 21.42 -3.81 1.64
N ASN A 149 20.96 -4.94 1.12
CA ASN A 149 20.63 -5.11 -0.29
C ASN A 149 19.14 -4.91 -0.51
N TYR A 150 18.75 -4.40 -1.67
CA TYR A 150 17.34 -4.28 -2.05
C TYR A 150 16.82 -5.52 -2.77
N LEU A 151 15.67 -6.01 -2.32
CA LEU A 151 14.92 -7.07 -2.98
C LEU A 151 13.65 -6.44 -3.61
N THR A 152 13.45 -6.68 -4.90
CA THR A 152 12.22 -6.23 -5.58
C THR A 152 11.09 -7.20 -5.31
N LEU A 153 10.02 -6.70 -4.73
CA LEU A 153 8.81 -7.45 -4.40
C LEU A 153 7.64 -6.98 -5.24
N ARG A 154 6.71 -7.87 -5.52
CA ARG A 154 5.38 -7.53 -6.00
C ARG A 154 4.52 -7.16 -4.81
N HIS A 155 4.05 -5.93 -4.75
CA HIS A 155 3.06 -5.45 -3.79
C HIS A 155 1.68 -5.47 -4.44
N ARG A 156 0.72 -6.15 -3.79
CA ARG A 156 -0.69 -6.19 -4.20
C ARG A 156 -1.55 -5.66 -3.06
N ILE A 157 -2.57 -4.86 -3.40
CA ILE A 157 -3.50 -4.25 -2.44
C ILE A 157 -4.91 -4.69 -2.78
N PHE A 158 -5.60 -5.22 -1.77
CA PHE A 158 -6.99 -5.66 -1.81
C PHE A 158 -7.80 -4.92 -0.76
N TYR A 159 -8.96 -4.39 -1.14
CA TYR A 159 -9.93 -3.83 -0.22
C TYR A 159 -10.94 -4.92 0.15
N LEU A 160 -10.89 -5.36 1.41
CA LEU A 160 -11.59 -6.57 1.84
C LEU A 160 -13.01 -6.32 2.35
N ASP A 161 -13.21 -5.23 3.08
CA ASP A 161 -14.51 -4.96 3.72
C ASP A 161 -14.78 -3.45 3.81
N TYR A 162 -16.06 -3.10 3.89
CA TYR A 162 -16.57 -1.74 3.95
C TYR A 162 -17.62 -1.63 5.06
N ASP A 163 -17.77 -0.42 5.64
CA ASP A 163 -18.87 -0.14 6.53
C ASP A 163 -20.22 0.00 5.78
N ASP A 164 -21.29 0.19 6.53
CA ASP A 164 -22.64 0.32 5.95
C ASP A 164 -22.81 1.60 5.11
N SER A 165 -21.93 2.58 5.28
CA SER A 165 -21.87 3.81 4.49
C SER A 165 -20.95 3.69 3.26
N GLY A 166 -20.28 2.55 3.10
CA GLY A 166 -19.37 2.27 2.00
C GLY A 166 -17.96 2.80 2.22
N ASN A 167 -17.60 3.22 3.44
CA ASN A 167 -16.23 3.56 3.79
C ASN A 167 -15.38 2.31 3.94
N LEU A 168 -14.11 2.38 3.54
CA LEU A 168 -13.19 1.26 3.64
C LEU A 168 -12.92 0.89 5.10
N LEU A 169 -13.07 -0.38 5.46
CA LEU A 169 -12.76 -0.91 6.80
C LEU A 169 -11.44 -1.66 6.84
N LEU A 170 -11.23 -2.57 5.90
CA LEU A 170 -10.09 -3.49 5.92
C LEU A 170 -9.36 -3.51 4.58
N THR A 171 -8.04 -3.39 4.65
CA THR A 171 -7.14 -3.51 3.50
C THR A 171 -6.12 -4.60 3.74
N LEU A 172 -5.86 -5.43 2.73
CA LEU A 172 -4.82 -6.45 2.75
C LEU A 172 -3.75 -6.12 1.73
N CYS A 173 -2.51 -5.98 2.19
CA CYS A 173 -1.32 -5.82 1.37
C CYS A 173 -0.52 -7.12 1.37
N LEU A 174 -0.18 -7.62 0.18
CA LEU A 174 0.64 -8.82 -0.01
C LEU A 174 1.95 -8.44 -0.70
N TYR A 175 3.07 -8.80 -0.10
CA TYR A 175 4.40 -8.64 -0.68
C TYR A 175 5.00 -10.01 -0.98
N ASN A 176 5.28 -10.28 -2.26
CA ASN A 176 5.83 -11.56 -2.73
C ASN A 176 7.10 -11.34 -3.55
N VAL A 177 8.04 -12.29 -3.46
CA VAL A 177 9.20 -12.31 -4.35
C VAL A 177 8.74 -12.54 -5.79
N ILE A 178 9.32 -11.79 -6.73
CA ILE A 178 9.08 -11.97 -8.14
C ILE A 178 10.00 -13.08 -8.64
N LYS A 179 9.40 -14.10 -9.21
CA LYS A 179 10.10 -15.11 -10.02
C LYS A 179 9.84 -14.73 -11.47
N GLU A 180 10.83 -14.26 -12.19
CA GLU A 180 10.87 -13.93 -13.63
C GLU A 180 9.58 -13.39 -14.30
N ASN A 181 9.69 -12.35 -15.13
CA ASN A 181 8.57 -11.71 -15.83
C ASN A 181 7.43 -11.21 -14.92
N ALA A 182 7.76 -10.30 -14.02
CA ALA A 182 6.77 -9.53 -13.31
C ALA A 182 5.98 -8.69 -14.30
N GLY A 183 4.91 -9.11 -14.82
CA GLY A 183 4.02 -8.37 -15.75
C GLY A 183 3.95 -6.86 -15.50
N PRO A 184 3.08 -6.11 -16.16
CA PRO A 184 3.05 -4.66 -16.08
C PRO A 184 2.94 -4.18 -14.61
N THR A 185 3.62 -3.09 -14.29
CA THR A 185 3.67 -2.52 -12.95
C THR A 185 2.77 -1.31 -12.83
N GLY A 186 2.18 -1.13 -11.66
CA GLY A 186 1.34 0.04 -11.38
C GLY A 186 -0.01 0.00 -12.06
N ILE A 187 -0.68 -1.14 -12.05
CA ILE A 187 -1.93 -1.39 -12.73
C ILE A 187 -3.05 -1.78 -11.77
N ILE A 188 -4.27 -1.42 -12.15
CA ILE A 188 -5.49 -1.93 -11.54
C ILE A 188 -5.95 -3.12 -12.36
N CYS A 189 -6.07 -4.27 -11.70
CA CYS A 189 -6.52 -5.52 -12.29
C CYS A 189 -7.91 -5.89 -11.77
N SER A 190 -8.69 -6.58 -12.59
CA SER A 190 -9.82 -7.36 -12.11
C SER A 190 -9.35 -8.69 -11.53
N MET A 191 -10.20 -9.39 -10.77
CA MET A 191 -9.83 -10.65 -10.10
C MET A 191 -9.60 -11.82 -11.06
N ASP A 192 -9.95 -11.66 -12.35
CA ASP A 192 -9.58 -12.58 -13.42
C ASP A 192 -8.25 -12.22 -14.11
N ASP A 193 -7.43 -11.37 -13.48
CA ASP A 193 -6.16 -10.84 -13.96
C ASP A 193 -6.26 -10.00 -15.25
N THR A 194 -7.47 -9.58 -15.64
CA THR A 194 -7.63 -8.68 -16.78
C THR A 194 -7.17 -7.28 -16.39
N LEU A 195 -6.34 -6.68 -17.23
CA LEU A 195 -5.90 -5.30 -17.07
C LEU A 195 -7.08 -4.34 -17.23
N VAL A 196 -7.44 -3.63 -16.17
CA VAL A 196 -8.54 -2.65 -16.18
C VAL A 196 -8.02 -1.25 -16.51
N LYS A 197 -6.82 -0.88 -16.03
CA LYS A 197 -6.29 0.46 -16.21
C LYS A 197 -4.77 0.51 -16.04
N GLU A 198 -4.08 1.11 -17.02
CA GLU A 198 -2.68 1.50 -16.87
C GLU A 198 -2.54 2.84 -16.17
N SER A 199 -1.50 3.01 -15.36
CA SER A 199 -1.35 4.16 -14.46
C SER A 199 -1.07 5.49 -15.16
N ASN A 200 -0.61 5.49 -16.41
CA ASN A 200 -0.25 6.71 -17.13
C ASN A 200 -1.43 7.65 -17.40
N ILE A 201 -2.67 7.15 -17.31
CA ILE A 201 -3.89 7.92 -17.62
C ILE A 201 -4.42 8.66 -16.37
N ILE A 202 -3.97 8.29 -15.16
CA ILE A 202 -4.54 8.80 -13.90
C ILE A 202 -3.81 10.05 -13.40
N MET A 203 -2.60 10.33 -13.88
CA MET A 203 -1.78 11.46 -13.41
C MET A 203 -2.47 12.81 -13.60
N HIS A 204 -3.17 13.04 -14.72
CA HIS A 204 -3.82 14.33 -15.02
C HIS A 204 -5.00 14.70 -14.10
N GLY A 205 -5.59 13.76 -13.41
CA GLY A 205 -6.73 14.02 -12.50
C GLY A 205 -6.36 14.22 -11.03
N LEU A 206 -5.13 13.90 -10.65
CA LEU A 206 -4.66 13.97 -9.27
C LEU A 206 -3.57 15.01 -9.04
N LEU A 207 -2.94 15.49 -10.11
CA LEU A 207 -1.97 16.57 -10.06
C LEU A 207 -2.69 17.90 -10.20
N THR A 208 -2.32 18.86 -9.38
CA THR A 208 -2.68 20.26 -9.61
C THR A 208 -2.02 20.75 -10.91
N GLY A 209 -2.57 21.77 -11.58
CA GLY A 209 -1.98 22.31 -12.81
C GLY A 209 -0.49 22.63 -12.69
N ARG A 210 -0.02 22.96 -11.49
CA ARG A 210 1.38 23.24 -11.17
C ARG A 210 2.28 22.00 -11.09
N GLU A 211 1.71 20.85 -10.74
CA GLU A 211 2.42 19.57 -10.68
C GLU A 211 2.55 18.93 -12.08
N CYS A 212 1.61 19.25 -13.00
CA CYS A 212 1.71 18.83 -14.39
C CYS A 212 2.84 19.56 -15.14
N GLU A 213 3.06 20.85 -14.86
CA GLU A 213 4.12 21.66 -15.50
C GLU A 213 5.56 21.23 -15.13
N ILE A 214 5.73 20.41 -14.11
CA ILE A 214 7.05 19.93 -13.65
C ILE A 214 7.43 18.59 -14.32
N LEU A 215 6.48 17.92 -14.97
CA LEU A 215 6.65 16.60 -15.58
C LEU A 215 6.71 16.64 -17.12
N GLU A 216 6.56 17.80 -17.74
CA GLU A 216 6.86 18.11 -19.15
C GLU A 216 8.31 18.64 -19.29
#